data_f53547771059a4973559224ab2e53210
#
_entry.id   f53547771059a4973559224ab2e53210
#
_cell.length_a   1.000
_cell.length_b   1.000
_cell.length_c   1.000
_cell.angle_alpha   90.00
_cell.angle_beta   90.00
_cell.angle_gamma   90.00
#
_symmetry.space_group_name_H-M   'P 1'
#
loop_
_entity.id
_entity.type
_entity.pdbx_description
1 polymer ?
#
loop_
_entity_poly.entity_id
_entity_poly.type
_entity_poly.pdbx_seq_one_letter_code
_entity_poly.pdbx_strand_id
1 'polypeptide(L)'
;MTRVVRLRPWQKAALDRFVDAGSADFLAVATPGAGKTTFALTVARHQLAEHPGRLVVVAPTAHLKLQWARAAAAFGLHLDPAWAAADGRLPADMHGVVTSYQQVATSAGLLRGLSSDAFVVFDELHHAADDRAWGDAIREAFATARRRLSLSGTPFRSDTRAIPFVHYDGD
;
A
#
# COMPACT_ATOMS: atom_id res chain seq x y z
N MET A 1 -0.16 17.99 -15.92
CA MET A 1 1.04 17.37 -16.48
C MET A 1 1.59 16.33 -15.50
N THR A 2 1.69 15.11 -15.93
CA THR A 2 2.27 14.06 -15.11
C THR A 2 3.78 14.25 -15.06
N ARG A 3 4.33 14.35 -13.85
CA ARG A 3 5.76 14.51 -13.67
C ARG A 3 6.51 13.29 -14.22
N VAL A 4 7.47 13.52 -15.10
CA VAL A 4 8.41 12.47 -15.50
C VAL A 4 9.37 12.23 -14.33
N VAL A 5 9.33 11.03 -13.77
CA VAL A 5 10.15 10.67 -12.61
C VAL A 5 11.35 9.86 -13.08
N ARG A 6 12.54 10.34 -12.74
CA ARG A 6 13.76 9.57 -12.94
C ARG A 6 13.99 8.67 -11.74
N LEU A 7 13.91 7.36 -11.97
CA LEU A 7 14.10 6.38 -10.91
C LEU A 7 15.57 6.25 -10.52
N ARG A 8 15.82 6.12 -9.22
CA ARG A 8 17.13 5.72 -8.70
C ARG A 8 17.40 4.26 -9.07
N PRO A 9 18.67 3.81 -9.12
CA PRO A 9 19.00 2.43 -9.50
C PRO A 9 18.25 1.36 -8.71
N TRP A 10 18.12 1.52 -7.40
CA TRP A 10 17.41 0.55 -6.58
C TRP A 10 15.89 0.51 -6.88
N GLN A 11 15.30 1.68 -7.18
CA GLN A 11 13.88 1.78 -7.53
C GLN A 11 13.60 1.05 -8.85
N LYS A 12 14.46 1.25 -9.83
CA LYS A 12 14.34 0.58 -11.13
C LYS A 12 14.49 -0.94 -10.98
N ALA A 13 15.47 -1.40 -10.23
CA ALA A 13 15.70 -2.81 -10.01
C ALA A 13 14.51 -3.45 -9.25
N ALA A 14 13.95 -2.76 -8.25
CA ALA A 14 12.80 -3.23 -7.51
C ALA A 14 11.53 -3.26 -8.37
N LEU A 15 11.33 -2.26 -9.24
CA LEU A 15 10.22 -2.24 -10.18
C LEU A 15 10.29 -3.43 -11.14
N ASP A 16 11.46 -3.70 -11.70
CA ASP A 16 11.65 -4.84 -12.59
C ASP A 16 11.33 -6.15 -11.90
N ARG A 17 11.76 -6.33 -10.66
CA ARG A 17 11.43 -7.51 -9.86
C ARG A 17 9.94 -7.61 -9.56
N PHE A 18 9.28 -6.49 -9.27
CA PHE A 18 7.84 -6.45 -9.03
C PHE A 18 7.06 -6.91 -10.27
N VAL A 19 7.46 -6.43 -11.43
CA VAL A 19 6.83 -6.79 -12.71
C VAL A 19 7.06 -8.26 -13.02
N ASP A 20 8.30 -8.75 -12.87
CA ASP A 20 8.67 -10.11 -13.24
C ASP A 20 8.12 -11.17 -12.27
N ALA A 21 8.03 -10.86 -10.97
CA ALA A 21 7.61 -11.80 -9.95
C ALA A 21 6.16 -12.25 -10.11
N GLY A 22 5.26 -11.36 -10.53
CA GLY A 22 3.85 -11.66 -10.70
C GLY A 22 3.12 -12.10 -9.41
N SER A 23 3.80 -12.11 -8.26
CA SER A 23 3.22 -12.56 -7.00
C SER A 23 2.24 -11.54 -6.43
N ALA A 24 1.26 -12.02 -5.66
CA ALA A 24 0.27 -11.16 -5.02
C ALA A 24 0.89 -10.23 -3.98
N ASP A 25 1.95 -10.66 -3.33
CA ASP A 25 2.61 -9.91 -2.24
C ASP A 25 4.05 -9.58 -2.62
N PHE A 26 4.43 -8.32 -2.39
CA PHE A 26 5.78 -7.82 -2.64
C PHE A 26 6.21 -6.90 -1.50
N LEU A 27 7.43 -7.12 -1.01
CA LEU A 27 8.01 -6.29 0.04
C LEU A 27 9.18 -5.47 -0.51
N ALA A 28 9.15 -4.17 -0.26
CA ALA A 28 10.27 -3.28 -0.54
C ALA A 28 10.82 -2.70 0.76
N VAL A 29 12.09 -2.95 1.02
CA VAL A 29 12.80 -2.42 2.18
C VAL A 29 13.83 -1.42 1.70
N ALA A 30 13.76 -0.19 2.22
CA ALA A 30 14.72 0.86 1.89
C ALA A 30 14.85 1.82 3.08
N THR A 31 16.03 2.39 3.25
CA THR A 31 16.27 3.35 4.34
C THR A 31 15.39 4.59 4.21
N PRO A 32 15.06 5.27 5.32
CA PRO A 32 14.35 6.55 5.27
C PRO A 32 15.02 7.53 4.33
N GLY A 33 14.22 8.26 3.53
CA GLY A 33 14.75 9.19 2.53
C GLY A 33 15.23 8.56 1.23
N ALA A 34 15.15 7.24 1.08
CA ALA A 34 15.58 6.55 -0.14
C ALA A 34 14.59 6.64 -1.31
N GLY A 35 13.41 7.25 -1.10
CA GLY A 35 12.40 7.42 -2.16
C GLY A 35 11.37 6.30 -2.25
N LYS A 36 10.97 5.72 -1.13
CA LYS A 36 9.95 4.66 -1.08
C LYS A 36 8.60 5.10 -1.64
N THR A 37 8.17 6.32 -1.32
CA THR A 37 6.89 6.87 -1.82
C THR A 37 6.91 7.00 -3.33
N THR A 38 7.97 7.55 -3.90
CA THR A 38 8.15 7.64 -5.36
C THR A 38 8.14 6.26 -6.01
N PHE A 39 8.83 5.31 -5.41
CA PHE A 39 8.84 3.92 -5.88
C PHE A 39 7.43 3.34 -5.89
N ALA A 40 6.72 3.42 -4.76
CA ALA A 40 5.38 2.84 -4.61
C ALA A 40 4.39 3.45 -5.61
N LEU A 41 4.44 4.77 -5.82
CA LEU A 41 3.54 5.44 -6.76
C LEU A 41 3.87 5.12 -8.21
N THR A 42 5.15 4.92 -8.53
CA THR A 42 5.56 4.45 -9.86
C THR A 42 5.04 3.04 -10.11
N VAL A 43 5.16 2.15 -9.13
CA VAL A 43 4.62 0.79 -9.19
C VAL A 43 3.09 0.81 -9.34
N ALA A 44 2.41 1.65 -8.55
CA ALA A 44 0.96 1.78 -8.60
C ALA A 44 0.48 2.23 -9.98
N ARG A 45 1.14 3.23 -10.56
CA ARG A 45 0.82 3.72 -11.90
C ARG A 45 1.00 2.63 -12.95
N HIS A 46 2.08 1.88 -12.87
CA HIS A 46 2.33 0.74 -13.75
C HIS A 46 1.27 -0.35 -13.59
N GLN A 47 1.00 -0.75 -12.36
CA GLN A 47 0.03 -1.80 -12.05
C GLN A 47 -1.38 -1.44 -12.53
N LEU A 48 -1.82 -0.20 -12.33
CA LEU A 48 -3.15 0.24 -12.75
C LEU A 48 -3.26 0.43 -14.26
N ALA A 49 -2.16 0.66 -14.96
CA ALA A 49 -2.15 0.68 -16.42
C ALA A 49 -2.35 -0.73 -17.00
N GLU A 50 -1.73 -1.74 -16.40
CA GLU A 50 -1.84 -3.15 -16.82
C GLU A 50 -3.18 -3.76 -16.38
N HIS A 51 -3.61 -3.45 -15.17
CA HIS A 51 -4.82 -3.98 -14.54
C HIS A 51 -5.62 -2.84 -13.94
N PRO A 52 -6.51 -2.18 -14.71
CA PRO A 52 -7.33 -1.08 -14.20
C PRO A 52 -8.15 -1.51 -12.98
N GLY A 53 -8.17 -0.65 -11.97
CA GLY A 53 -8.85 -0.91 -10.71
C GLY A 53 -8.63 0.22 -9.73
N ARG A 54 -8.85 -0.04 -8.45
CA ARG A 54 -8.69 0.92 -7.37
C ARG A 54 -7.32 0.83 -6.73
N LEU A 55 -6.87 1.98 -6.21
CA LEU A 55 -5.66 2.07 -5.39
C LEU A 55 -6.08 2.37 -3.95
N VAL A 56 -5.60 1.55 -3.02
CA VAL A 56 -5.78 1.79 -1.58
C VAL A 56 -4.39 1.92 -0.95
N VAL A 57 -4.13 3.04 -0.30
CA VAL A 57 -2.91 3.23 0.49
C VAL A 57 -3.27 3.22 1.97
N VAL A 58 -2.53 2.46 2.76
CA VAL A 58 -2.70 2.40 4.21
C VAL A 58 -1.51 3.08 4.87
N ALA A 59 -1.76 4.17 5.58
CA ALA A 59 -0.74 4.99 6.22
C ALA A 59 -0.87 4.96 7.76
N PRO A 60 0.24 5.16 8.51
CA PRO A 60 0.21 5.07 9.97
C PRO A 60 -0.53 6.21 10.67
N THR A 61 -0.55 7.41 10.08
CA THR A 61 -1.09 8.60 10.72
C THR A 61 -1.93 9.45 9.76
N ALA A 62 -2.81 10.29 10.31
CA ALA A 62 -3.60 11.24 9.53
C ALA A 62 -2.74 12.20 8.70
N HIS A 63 -1.62 12.67 9.26
CA HIS A 63 -0.68 13.54 8.57
C HIS A 63 -0.07 12.85 7.35
N LEU A 64 0.34 11.59 7.49
CA LEU A 64 0.89 10.81 6.39
C LEU A 64 -0.15 10.50 5.33
N LYS A 65 -1.43 10.36 5.69
CA LYS A 65 -2.50 10.23 4.69
C LYS A 65 -2.53 11.42 3.73
N LEU A 66 -2.43 12.63 4.26
CA LEU A 66 -2.41 13.85 3.44
C LEU A 66 -1.17 13.90 2.55
N GLN A 67 -0.01 13.53 3.08
CA GLN A 67 1.23 13.48 2.31
C GLN A 67 1.13 12.49 1.15
N TRP A 68 0.56 11.31 1.38
CA TRP A 68 0.35 10.31 0.33
C TRP A 68 -0.58 10.82 -0.76
N ALA A 69 -1.69 11.44 -0.39
CA ALA A 69 -2.65 11.98 -1.35
C ALA A 69 -2.01 13.06 -2.23
N ARG A 70 -1.20 13.96 -1.65
CA ARG A 70 -0.47 14.99 -2.38
C ARG A 70 0.58 14.40 -3.32
N ALA A 71 1.36 13.45 -2.83
CA ALA A 71 2.38 12.79 -3.64
C ALA A 71 1.75 12.02 -4.80
N ALA A 72 0.64 11.30 -4.57
CA ALA A 72 -0.07 10.56 -5.59
C ALA A 72 -0.61 11.49 -6.70
N ALA A 73 -1.13 12.65 -6.34
CA ALA A 73 -1.65 13.63 -7.31
C ALA A 73 -0.57 14.05 -8.31
N ALA A 74 0.68 14.18 -7.87
CA ALA A 74 1.81 14.49 -8.76
C ALA A 74 2.07 13.38 -9.79
N PHE A 75 1.64 12.15 -9.52
CA PHE A 75 1.70 11.02 -10.46
C PHE A 75 0.42 10.86 -11.29
N GLY A 76 -0.53 11.77 -11.15
CA GLY A 76 -1.83 11.66 -11.81
C GLY A 76 -2.80 10.68 -11.13
N LEU A 77 -2.49 10.28 -9.90
CA LEU A 77 -3.33 9.37 -9.11
C LEU A 77 -4.06 10.15 -8.02
N HIS A 78 -5.38 10.28 -8.16
CA HIS A 78 -6.19 11.06 -7.25
C HIS A 78 -6.80 10.17 -6.17
N LEU A 79 -6.35 10.37 -4.93
CA LEU A 79 -6.77 9.58 -3.77
C LEU A 79 -7.48 10.47 -2.76
N ASP A 80 -8.57 9.96 -2.16
CA ASP A 80 -9.30 10.65 -1.11
C ASP A 80 -8.67 10.33 0.26
N PRO A 81 -8.04 11.30 0.93
CA PRO A 81 -7.47 11.09 2.26
C PRO A 81 -8.50 11.22 3.39
N ALA A 82 -9.71 11.68 3.08
CA ALA A 82 -10.78 11.88 4.05
C ALA A 82 -11.82 10.76 4.05
N TRP A 83 -11.59 9.70 3.28
CA TRP A 83 -12.51 8.57 3.21
C TRP A 83 -12.74 7.96 4.61
N ALA A 84 -14.01 7.64 4.89
CA ALA A 84 -14.41 6.96 6.12
C ALA A 84 -15.39 5.82 5.81
N ALA A 85 -15.46 4.84 6.70
CA ALA A 85 -16.35 3.68 6.52
C ALA A 85 -17.82 4.07 6.40
N ALA A 86 -18.24 5.20 7.00
CA ALA A 86 -19.59 5.71 6.89
C ALA A 86 -19.98 6.04 5.44
N ASP A 87 -19.01 6.28 4.55
CA ASP A 87 -19.26 6.52 3.13
C ASP A 87 -19.77 5.26 2.42
N GLY A 88 -19.49 4.08 2.95
CA GLY A 88 -20.00 2.79 2.48
C GLY A 88 -19.47 2.34 1.12
N ARG A 89 -18.74 3.17 0.41
CA ARG A 89 -18.19 2.92 -0.93
C ARG A 89 -16.94 3.75 -1.16
N LEU A 90 -16.15 3.35 -2.16
CA LEU A 90 -15.01 4.17 -2.62
C LEU A 90 -15.51 5.26 -3.58
N PRO A 91 -14.86 6.44 -3.61
CA PRO A 91 -15.25 7.52 -4.51
C PRO A 91 -15.19 7.08 -5.98
N ALA A 92 -16.27 7.27 -6.73
CA ALA A 92 -16.36 6.85 -8.13
C ALA A 92 -15.51 7.72 -9.07
N ASP A 93 -15.25 8.96 -8.69
CA ASP A 93 -14.53 9.97 -9.46
C ASP A 93 -13.04 10.06 -9.10
N MET A 94 -12.56 9.20 -8.22
CA MET A 94 -11.15 9.15 -7.79
C MET A 94 -10.55 7.76 -8.05
N HIS A 95 -9.23 7.68 -8.09
CA HIS A 95 -8.52 6.41 -8.29
C HIS A 95 -8.61 5.50 -7.06
N GLY A 96 -8.82 6.07 -5.89
CA GLY A 96 -8.95 5.31 -4.66
C GLY A 96 -8.87 6.20 -3.43
N VAL A 97 -8.37 5.62 -2.35
CA VAL A 97 -8.34 6.28 -1.04
C VAL A 97 -7.00 6.09 -0.33
N VAL A 98 -6.73 6.97 0.62
CA VAL A 98 -5.73 6.73 1.65
C VAL A 98 -6.44 6.54 2.97
N THR A 99 -6.26 5.40 3.58
CA THR A 99 -6.81 5.06 4.90
C THR A 99 -5.69 4.87 5.92
N SER A 100 -6.03 4.64 7.17
CA SER A 100 -5.07 4.36 8.24
C SER A 100 -5.25 2.94 8.78
N TYR A 101 -4.22 2.43 9.48
CA TYR A 101 -4.31 1.12 10.13
C TYR A 101 -5.45 1.08 11.16
N GLN A 102 -5.68 2.19 11.86
CA GLN A 102 -6.78 2.30 12.81
C GLN A 102 -8.16 2.17 12.11
N GLN A 103 -8.33 2.83 10.97
CA GLN A 103 -9.57 2.73 10.18
C GLN A 103 -9.77 1.31 9.65
N VAL A 104 -8.71 0.66 9.18
CA VAL A 104 -8.78 -0.75 8.74
C VAL A 104 -9.21 -1.65 9.89
N ALA A 105 -8.66 -1.45 11.07
CA ALA A 105 -8.98 -2.27 12.25
C ALA A 105 -10.47 -2.23 12.60
N THR A 106 -11.14 -1.10 12.36
CA THR A 106 -12.58 -0.93 12.68
C THR A 106 -13.51 -1.24 11.50
N SER A 107 -12.98 -1.43 10.28
CA SER A 107 -13.78 -1.52 9.06
C SER A 107 -13.32 -2.64 8.12
N ALA A 108 -12.69 -3.68 8.65
CA ALA A 108 -12.07 -4.73 7.85
C ALA A 108 -13.07 -5.45 6.93
N GLY A 109 -14.24 -5.78 7.44
CA GLY A 109 -15.28 -6.47 6.66
C GLY A 109 -15.79 -5.64 5.48
N LEU A 110 -15.99 -4.34 5.68
CA LEU A 110 -16.38 -3.43 4.61
C LEU A 110 -15.27 -3.31 3.56
N LEU A 111 -14.03 -3.11 4.00
CA LEU A 111 -12.88 -2.97 3.10
C LEU A 111 -12.62 -4.23 2.28
N ARG A 112 -12.91 -5.41 2.81
CA ARG A 112 -12.78 -6.66 2.06
C ARG A 112 -13.59 -6.64 0.77
N GLY A 113 -14.81 -6.16 0.83
CA GLY A 113 -15.65 -6.01 -0.36
C GLY A 113 -15.19 -4.89 -1.29
N LEU A 114 -14.86 -3.73 -0.71
CA LEU A 114 -14.47 -2.54 -1.47
C LEU A 114 -13.10 -2.68 -2.14
N SER A 115 -12.19 -3.48 -1.58
CA SER A 115 -10.82 -3.66 -2.05
C SER A 115 -10.65 -4.89 -2.95
N SER A 116 -11.73 -5.53 -3.36
CA SER A 116 -11.68 -6.64 -4.30
C SER A 116 -10.98 -6.21 -5.59
N ASP A 117 -9.96 -6.95 -5.99
CA ASP A 117 -9.09 -6.66 -7.15
C ASP A 117 -8.32 -5.32 -7.08
N ALA A 118 -8.30 -4.64 -5.94
CA ALA A 118 -7.54 -3.41 -5.77
C ALA A 118 -6.03 -3.68 -5.72
N PHE A 119 -5.26 -2.65 -6.04
CA PHE A 119 -3.84 -2.59 -5.69
C PHE A 119 -3.71 -1.88 -4.35
N VAL A 120 -3.04 -2.51 -3.39
CA VAL A 120 -2.91 -2.01 -2.03
C VAL A 120 -1.44 -1.73 -1.70
N VAL A 121 -1.16 -0.56 -1.14
CA VAL A 121 0.16 -0.17 -0.66
C VAL A 121 0.09 0.01 0.85
N PHE A 122 0.95 -0.69 1.59
CA PHE A 122 1.10 -0.55 3.03
C PHE A 122 2.34 0.26 3.35
N ASP A 123 2.16 1.45 3.91
CA ASP A 123 3.27 2.25 4.39
C ASP A 123 3.63 1.83 5.82
N GLU A 124 4.90 1.43 6.01
CA GLU A 124 5.40 0.99 7.31
C GLU A 124 4.54 -0.12 7.95
N LEU A 125 4.34 -1.21 7.21
CA LEU A 125 3.44 -2.31 7.60
C LEU A 125 3.80 -2.93 8.96
N HIS A 126 5.03 -2.79 9.43
CA HIS A 126 5.45 -3.30 10.74
C HIS A 126 4.64 -2.70 11.91
N HIS A 127 4.03 -1.51 11.73
CA HIS A 127 3.11 -0.96 12.73
C HIS A 127 1.91 -1.87 13.01
N ALA A 128 1.49 -2.66 12.03
CA ALA A 128 0.40 -3.62 12.22
C ALA A 128 0.83 -4.88 12.99
N ALA A 129 2.12 -5.14 13.10
CA ALA A 129 2.62 -6.31 13.81
C ALA A 129 2.62 -6.14 15.34
N ASP A 130 2.58 -4.91 15.82
CA ASP A 130 2.59 -4.61 17.25
C ASP A 130 1.26 -4.94 17.92
N ASP A 131 0.17 -5.03 17.16
CA ASP A 131 -1.15 -5.40 17.63
C ASP A 131 -1.70 -6.55 16.77
N ARG A 132 -1.92 -7.70 17.39
CA ARG A 132 -2.44 -8.90 16.73
C ARG A 132 -3.81 -8.66 16.09
N ALA A 133 -4.67 -7.90 16.76
CA ALA A 133 -6.00 -7.59 16.24
C ALA A 133 -5.90 -6.75 14.96
N TRP A 134 -4.94 -5.83 14.88
CA TRP A 134 -4.69 -5.06 13.68
C TRP A 134 -4.15 -5.93 12.54
N GLY A 135 -3.25 -6.87 12.86
CA GLY A 135 -2.73 -7.83 11.88
C GLY A 135 -3.83 -8.66 11.25
N ASP A 136 -4.74 -9.18 12.07
CA ASP A 136 -5.88 -9.97 11.60
C ASP A 136 -6.85 -9.13 10.76
N ALA A 137 -7.12 -7.89 11.19
CA ALA A 137 -7.98 -6.97 10.44
C ALA A 137 -7.41 -6.63 9.07
N ILE A 138 -6.09 -6.42 8.97
CA ILE A 138 -5.41 -6.14 7.71
C ILE A 138 -5.51 -7.34 6.76
N ARG A 139 -5.31 -8.55 7.26
CA ARG A 139 -5.47 -9.76 6.46
C ARG A 139 -6.89 -9.90 5.92
N GLU A 140 -7.89 -9.67 6.77
CA GLU A 140 -9.30 -9.72 6.37
C GLU A 140 -9.63 -8.65 5.33
N ALA A 141 -9.26 -7.40 5.59
CA ALA A 141 -9.60 -6.25 4.75
C ALA A 141 -9.08 -6.39 3.32
N PHE A 142 -7.89 -6.97 3.15
CA PHE A 142 -7.19 -6.96 1.87
C PHE A 142 -6.92 -8.36 1.30
N ALA A 143 -7.61 -9.38 1.83
CA ALA A 143 -7.46 -10.76 1.35
C ALA A 143 -7.82 -10.91 -0.13
N THR A 144 -8.76 -10.12 -0.63
CA THR A 144 -9.26 -10.17 -2.01
C THR A 144 -8.57 -9.18 -2.95
N ALA A 145 -7.61 -8.41 -2.47
CA ALA A 145 -6.84 -7.49 -3.30
C ALA A 145 -6.05 -8.24 -4.37
N ARG A 146 -5.90 -7.62 -5.54
CA ARG A 146 -5.15 -8.23 -6.64
C ARG A 146 -3.67 -8.37 -6.31
N ARG A 147 -3.06 -7.28 -5.84
CA ARG A 147 -1.68 -7.26 -5.38
C ARG A 147 -1.52 -6.34 -4.18
N ARG A 148 -0.52 -6.64 -3.36
CA ARG A 148 -0.19 -5.88 -2.15
C ARG A 148 1.30 -5.57 -2.15
N LEU A 149 1.62 -4.28 -2.03
CA LEU A 149 2.99 -3.79 -1.90
C LEU A 149 3.20 -3.30 -0.48
N SER A 150 4.13 -3.91 0.24
CA SER A 150 4.50 -3.51 1.59
C SER A 150 5.81 -2.73 1.55
N LEU A 151 5.82 -1.57 2.21
CA LEU A 151 7.00 -0.72 2.33
C LEU A 151 7.50 -0.75 3.77
N SER A 152 8.79 -0.87 3.95
CA SER A 152 9.42 -0.78 5.27
C SER A 152 10.73 -0.02 5.20
N GLY A 153 10.95 0.85 6.18
CA GLY A 153 12.19 1.60 6.35
C GLY A 153 13.21 0.90 7.24
N THR A 154 12.80 -0.15 7.94
CA THR A 154 13.67 -0.90 8.86
C THR A 154 13.74 -2.36 8.47
N PRO A 155 14.93 -2.99 8.59
CA PRO A 155 15.00 -4.43 8.45
C PRO A 155 14.13 -5.08 9.53
N PHE A 156 13.50 -6.21 9.19
CA PHE A 156 12.61 -6.90 10.09
C PHE A 156 13.35 -7.31 11.36
N ARG A 157 12.73 -7.01 12.50
CA ARG A 157 13.16 -7.58 13.76
C ARG A 157 12.86 -9.07 13.74
N SER A 158 13.76 -9.83 14.34
CA SER A 158 13.61 -11.25 14.58
C SER A 158 12.62 -11.57 15.70
N ASP A 159 11.66 -10.67 15.99
CA ASP A 159 10.65 -11.01 16.96
C ASP A 159 9.57 -11.91 16.32
N THR A 160 8.95 -12.72 17.15
CA THR A 160 8.11 -13.84 16.77
C THR A 160 6.75 -13.46 16.16
N ARG A 161 6.52 -12.17 15.88
CA ARG A 161 5.25 -11.69 15.36
C ARG A 161 5.29 -11.59 13.84
N ALA A 162 4.45 -12.37 13.18
CA ALA A 162 4.34 -12.33 11.73
C ALA A 162 3.69 -11.01 11.27
N ILE A 163 4.34 -10.34 10.33
CA ILE A 163 3.78 -9.18 9.65
C ILE A 163 2.82 -9.68 8.55
N PRO A 164 1.60 -9.13 8.46
CA PRO A 164 0.63 -9.54 7.43
C PRO A 164 1.23 -9.42 6.02
N PHE A 165 0.94 -10.41 5.16
CA PHE A 165 1.32 -10.41 3.75
C PHE A 165 2.82 -10.34 3.47
N VAL A 166 3.66 -10.58 4.46
CA VAL A 166 5.11 -10.69 4.27
C VAL A 166 5.48 -12.16 4.34
N HIS A 167 6.11 -12.64 3.29
CA HIS A 167 6.65 -13.98 3.23
C HIS A 167 8.13 -13.89 3.59
N TYR A 168 8.50 -14.59 4.64
CA TYR A 168 9.90 -14.73 5.03
C TYR A 168 10.45 -15.91 4.24
N ASP A 169 11.48 -15.67 3.43
CA ASP A 169 12.23 -16.77 2.84
C ASP A 169 12.87 -17.51 4.01
N GLY A 170 12.45 -18.73 4.25
CA GLY A 170 13.06 -19.59 5.25
C GLY A 170 14.49 -19.88 4.86
N ASP A 171 15.41 -19.74 5.82
CA ASP A 171 16.79 -20.17 5.66
C ASP A 171 16.88 -21.67 5.37
#